data_dbd79089fe8ad52861af782aa1d19655
#
_entry.id   dbd79089fe8ad52861af782aa1d19655
#
_cell.length_a   1.000
_cell.length_b   1.000
_cell.length_c   1.000
_cell.angle_alpha   90.00
_cell.angle_beta   90.00
_cell.angle_gamma   90.00
#
_symmetry.space_group_name_H-M   'P 1'
#
loop_
_entity.id
_entity.type
_entity.pdbx_description
1 polymer ?
#
loop_
_entity_poly.entity_id
_entity_poly.type
_entity_poly.pdbx_seq_one_letter_code
_entity_poly.pdbx_strand_id
1 'polypeptide(L)'
;MGLTLNAEQKNISNIFSGRIKFIIPEYQRPYSWDKEECLELIDDLKQSFKNEEDGYFLGNIVVANSLDENNQLEVIDGQQRLTTLTLLMRVLLYFDSSNIKLRNSIWELDDRTNDIIEPRLFTKVFSNQDQEYFKEVIDLNFDFEALKEPNVNCNLYIKNVYLFYTEIKKIRNNIEIQNFVDYILYKASLLPIQTEGTNKESAREKALRIFETINDRGKSLNDSDIFKAKLYNKALNIKKDQDFILRWDNLNNECIEIKLFIDDIFKLYTHIIRGENGIKSPES
;
A
#
# COMPACT_ATOMS: atom_id res chain seq x y z
N MET A 1 -17.39 -13.14 -20.41
CA MET A 1 -16.09 -13.76 -20.01
C MET A 1 -16.10 -13.90 -18.52
N GLY A 2 -15.85 -15.12 -17.98
CA GLY A 2 -15.78 -15.36 -16.54
C GLY A 2 -14.60 -14.60 -15.92
N LEU A 3 -14.77 -14.13 -14.68
CA LEU A 3 -13.69 -13.59 -13.87
C LEU A 3 -12.75 -14.76 -13.53
N THR A 4 -11.55 -14.77 -14.11
CA THR A 4 -10.51 -15.69 -13.71
C THR A 4 -9.75 -15.02 -12.53
N LEU A 5 -9.90 -15.58 -11.35
CA LEU A 5 -9.19 -15.17 -10.14
C LEU A 5 -7.95 -16.01 -9.98
N ASN A 6 -6.81 -15.37 -9.88
CA ASN A 6 -5.57 -16.01 -9.46
C ASN A 6 -5.24 -15.50 -8.06
N ALA A 7 -5.43 -16.35 -7.06
CA ALA A 7 -5.20 -16.02 -5.66
C ALA A 7 -4.45 -17.17 -5.00
N GLU A 8 -3.21 -16.94 -4.64
CA GLU A 8 -2.36 -17.89 -3.94
C GLU A 8 -1.62 -17.16 -2.81
N GLN A 9 -1.66 -17.72 -1.61
CA GLN A 9 -0.92 -17.17 -0.48
C GLN A 9 0.59 -17.25 -0.76
N LYS A 10 1.28 -16.13 -0.63
CA LYS A 10 2.72 -16.02 -0.87
C LYS A 10 3.41 -15.37 0.30
N ASN A 11 4.57 -15.87 0.67
CA ASN A 11 5.43 -15.20 1.64
C ASN A 11 6.03 -13.91 1.06
N ILE A 12 6.54 -13.05 1.94
CA ILE A 12 7.06 -11.72 1.56
C ILE A 12 8.19 -11.85 0.53
N SER A 13 9.11 -12.80 0.70
CA SER A 13 10.20 -13.02 -0.25
C SER A 13 9.70 -13.36 -1.66
N ASN A 14 8.60 -14.11 -1.79
CA ASN A 14 8.02 -14.47 -3.08
C ASN A 14 7.20 -13.34 -3.70
N ILE A 15 6.53 -12.51 -2.89
CA ILE A 15 5.78 -11.35 -3.38
C ILE A 15 6.71 -10.31 -3.99
N PHE A 16 7.80 -10.01 -3.29
CA PHE A 16 8.81 -9.04 -3.74
C PHE A 16 9.97 -9.74 -4.46
N SER A 17 9.68 -10.61 -5.41
CA SER A 17 10.69 -11.37 -6.16
C SER A 17 10.56 -11.21 -7.68
N GLY A 18 11.52 -11.76 -8.41
CA GLY A 18 11.54 -11.68 -9.87
C GLY A 18 11.68 -10.23 -10.34
N ARG A 19 10.91 -9.87 -11.36
CA ARG A 19 10.85 -8.51 -11.92
C ARG A 19 9.55 -7.78 -11.59
N ILE A 20 8.82 -8.25 -10.55
CA ILE A 20 7.54 -7.67 -10.15
C ILE A 20 7.77 -6.30 -9.51
N LYS A 21 6.99 -5.32 -9.94
CA LYS A 21 6.92 -3.96 -9.41
C LYS A 21 5.48 -3.61 -9.05
N PHE A 22 5.30 -2.99 -7.91
CA PHE A 22 4.01 -2.50 -7.45
C PHE A 22 3.92 -1.01 -7.67
N ILE A 23 2.84 -0.57 -8.32
CA ILE A 23 2.58 0.84 -8.59
C ILE A 23 1.35 1.26 -7.80
N ILE A 24 1.52 2.16 -6.84
CA ILE A 24 0.40 2.84 -6.19
C ILE A 24 -0.02 3.99 -7.11
N PRO A 25 -1.22 3.93 -7.70
CA PRO A 25 -1.64 4.89 -8.73
C PRO A 25 -2.01 6.26 -8.15
N GLU A 26 -2.11 7.27 -9.02
CA GLU A 26 -2.34 8.67 -8.69
C GLU A 26 -3.66 8.91 -7.93
N TYR A 27 -4.69 8.12 -8.21
CA TYR A 27 -6.00 8.26 -7.59
C TYR A 27 -6.10 7.67 -6.18
N GLN A 28 -5.08 6.93 -5.73
CA GLN A 28 -5.05 6.40 -4.37
C GLN A 28 -4.83 7.54 -3.35
N ARG A 29 -5.21 7.28 -2.09
CA ARG A 29 -4.95 8.22 -1.00
C ARG A 29 -3.46 8.20 -0.62
N PRO A 30 -2.92 9.30 -0.08
CA PRO A 30 -1.59 9.32 0.50
C PRO A 30 -1.39 8.28 1.61
N TYR A 31 -0.15 7.99 1.94
CA TYR A 31 0.17 7.13 3.07
C TYR A 31 -0.38 7.72 4.38
N SER A 32 -1.14 6.93 5.12
CA SER A 32 -1.91 7.40 6.28
C SER A 32 -1.82 6.53 7.52
N TRP A 33 -1.13 5.36 7.46
CA TRP A 33 -0.89 4.58 8.66
C TRP A 33 0.01 5.35 9.60
N ASP A 34 -0.42 5.45 10.85
CA ASP A 34 0.33 6.13 11.89
C ASP A 34 0.95 5.14 12.89
N LYS A 35 1.20 5.62 14.10
CA LYS A 35 1.84 4.84 15.14
C LYS A 35 1.03 3.61 15.55
N GLU A 36 -0.31 3.69 15.59
CA GLU A 36 -1.16 2.62 16.11
C GLU A 36 -1.12 1.41 15.18
N GLU A 37 -1.39 1.60 13.88
CA GLU A 37 -1.37 0.51 12.91
C GLU A 37 0.03 -0.08 12.73
N CYS A 38 1.07 0.77 12.78
CA CYS A 38 2.44 0.30 12.66
C CYS A 38 2.92 -0.48 13.89
N LEU A 39 2.49 -0.09 15.11
CA LEU A 39 2.76 -0.87 16.32
C LEU A 39 2.03 -2.20 16.30
N GLU A 40 0.74 -2.22 15.94
CA GLU A 40 -0.03 -3.45 15.80
C GLU A 40 0.70 -4.42 14.88
N LEU A 41 1.10 -3.97 13.69
CA LEU A 41 1.82 -4.82 12.72
C LEU A 41 3.13 -5.38 13.30
N ILE A 42 3.99 -4.55 13.89
CA ILE A 42 5.30 -5.02 14.37
C ILE A 42 5.17 -5.90 15.62
N ASP A 43 4.21 -5.61 16.50
CA ASP A 43 3.99 -6.39 17.71
C ASP A 43 3.39 -7.76 17.39
N ASP A 44 2.45 -7.84 16.45
CA ASP A 44 1.90 -9.10 15.94
C ASP A 44 3.01 -9.98 15.33
N LEU A 45 3.86 -9.41 14.48
CA LEU A 45 4.99 -10.13 13.88
C LEU A 45 5.99 -10.61 14.95
N LYS A 46 6.29 -9.78 15.95
CA LYS A 46 7.18 -10.18 17.06
C LYS A 46 6.55 -11.26 17.94
N GLN A 47 5.25 -11.17 18.20
CA GLN A 47 4.56 -12.14 19.04
C GLN A 47 4.48 -13.50 18.34
N SER A 48 4.11 -13.51 17.05
CA SER A 48 4.05 -14.72 16.25
C SER A 48 5.44 -15.36 16.10
N PHE A 49 6.50 -14.56 15.91
CA PHE A 49 7.88 -15.04 15.91
C PHE A 49 8.29 -15.68 17.24
N LYS A 50 7.98 -15.03 18.38
CA LYS A 50 8.32 -15.53 19.72
C LYS A 50 7.55 -16.81 20.08
N ASN A 51 6.32 -16.93 19.60
CA ASN A 51 5.48 -18.10 19.81
C ASN A 51 5.86 -19.26 18.87
N GLU A 52 6.86 -19.09 17.99
CA GLU A 52 7.28 -20.08 16.98
C GLU A 52 6.13 -20.53 16.08
N GLU A 53 5.20 -19.61 15.75
CA GLU A 53 4.07 -19.90 14.89
C GLU A 53 4.57 -20.21 13.47
N ASP A 54 3.89 -21.15 12.78
CA ASP A 54 4.27 -21.58 11.42
C ASP A 54 4.18 -20.49 10.36
N GLY A 55 3.51 -19.37 10.68
CA GLY A 55 3.44 -18.19 9.85
C GLY A 55 2.47 -17.15 10.37
N TYR A 56 2.55 -15.94 9.81
CA TYR A 56 1.64 -14.84 10.09
C TYR A 56 0.98 -14.35 8.81
N PHE A 57 -0.35 -14.30 8.81
CA PHE A 57 -1.10 -13.82 7.67
C PHE A 57 -1.36 -12.33 7.75
N LEU A 58 -0.71 -11.57 6.89
CA LEU A 58 -0.78 -10.11 6.83
C LEU A 58 -2.06 -9.58 6.14
N GLY A 59 -2.84 -10.44 5.51
CA GLY A 59 -4.08 -10.08 4.80
C GLY A 59 -3.96 -10.11 3.28
N ASN A 60 -4.96 -9.53 2.61
CA ASN A 60 -5.06 -9.54 1.15
C ASN A 60 -4.43 -8.29 0.55
N ILE A 61 -3.97 -8.40 -0.70
CA ILE A 61 -3.73 -7.27 -1.58
C ILE A 61 -4.46 -7.52 -2.90
N VAL A 62 -5.04 -6.48 -3.50
CA VAL A 62 -5.68 -6.58 -4.81
C VAL A 62 -4.85 -5.80 -5.82
N VAL A 63 -4.44 -6.48 -6.88
CA VAL A 63 -3.58 -5.90 -7.90
C VAL A 63 -4.13 -6.15 -9.30
N ALA A 64 -3.96 -5.16 -10.17
CA ALA A 64 -4.32 -5.25 -11.59
C ALA A 64 -3.06 -5.40 -12.44
N ASN A 65 -3.04 -6.40 -13.31
CA ASN A 65 -1.98 -6.66 -14.27
C ASN A 65 -2.48 -6.36 -15.69
N SER A 66 -1.77 -5.50 -16.40
CA SER A 66 -2.03 -5.23 -17.82
C SER A 66 -1.02 -5.99 -18.69
N LEU A 67 -1.49 -6.61 -19.73
CA LEU A 67 -0.62 -7.28 -20.70
C LEU A 67 0.32 -6.30 -21.43
N ASP A 68 -0.03 -5.02 -21.46
CA ASP A 68 0.79 -3.97 -22.08
C ASP A 68 1.96 -3.51 -21.21
N GLU A 69 1.94 -3.80 -19.89
CA GLU A 69 2.94 -3.38 -18.93
C GLU A 69 3.61 -4.60 -18.31
N ASN A 70 4.74 -5.02 -18.86
CA ASN A 70 5.50 -6.16 -18.33
C ASN A 70 5.89 -5.98 -16.85
N ASN A 71 5.41 -6.90 -16.00
CA ASN A 71 5.78 -7.01 -14.58
C ASN A 71 5.36 -5.84 -13.67
N GLN A 72 4.55 -4.89 -14.13
CA GLN A 72 4.02 -3.82 -13.31
C GLN A 72 2.61 -4.16 -12.84
N LEU A 73 2.42 -4.23 -11.54
CA LEU A 73 1.15 -4.50 -10.89
C LEU A 73 0.60 -3.19 -10.26
N GLU A 74 -0.52 -2.72 -10.76
CA GLU A 74 -1.21 -1.58 -10.17
C GLU A 74 -1.91 -2.01 -8.88
N VAL A 75 -1.61 -1.35 -7.76
CA VAL A 75 -2.19 -1.66 -6.45
C VAL A 75 -3.56 -1.01 -6.33
N ILE A 76 -4.60 -1.84 -6.24
CA ILE A 76 -5.98 -1.41 -6.07
C ILE A 76 -6.35 -1.38 -4.58
N ASP A 77 -5.89 -2.39 -3.82
CA ASP A 77 -6.03 -2.44 -2.37
C ASP A 77 -4.76 -2.99 -1.72
N GLY A 78 -4.54 -2.61 -0.45
CA GLY A 78 -3.36 -3.01 0.34
C GLY A 78 -2.16 -2.06 0.21
N GLN A 79 -2.33 -0.87 -0.38
CA GLN A 79 -1.25 0.11 -0.55
C GLN A 79 -0.59 0.50 0.78
N GLN A 80 -1.38 0.76 1.83
CA GLN A 80 -0.86 1.15 3.14
C GLN A 80 0.04 0.05 3.71
N ARG A 81 -0.43 -1.20 3.61
CA ARG A 81 0.31 -2.39 4.07
C ARG A 81 1.61 -2.60 3.29
N LEU A 82 1.57 -2.52 1.96
CA LEU A 82 2.77 -2.66 1.12
C LEU A 82 3.80 -1.57 1.42
N THR A 83 3.35 -0.33 1.60
CA THR A 83 4.21 0.79 1.99
C THR A 83 4.85 0.53 3.35
N THR A 84 4.05 0.19 4.36
CA THR A 84 4.53 -0.07 5.72
C THR A 84 5.51 -1.25 5.77
N LEU A 85 5.23 -2.34 5.04
CA LEU A 85 6.16 -3.47 4.93
C LEU A 85 7.48 -3.06 4.28
N THR A 86 7.44 -2.20 3.25
CA THR A 86 8.66 -1.68 2.62
C THR A 86 9.48 -0.84 3.59
N LEU A 87 8.83 0.01 4.41
CA LEU A 87 9.51 0.77 5.46
C LEU A 87 10.14 -0.14 6.52
N LEU A 88 9.41 -1.16 6.97
CA LEU A 88 9.92 -2.15 7.93
C LEU A 88 11.12 -2.91 7.34
N MET A 89 11.02 -3.41 6.12
CA MET A 89 12.14 -4.09 5.44
C MET A 89 13.35 -3.17 5.29
N ARG A 90 13.14 -1.89 5.03
CA ARG A 90 14.24 -0.90 4.95
C ARG A 90 14.96 -0.72 6.28
N VAL A 91 14.22 -0.69 7.38
CA VAL A 91 14.80 -0.66 8.73
C VAL A 91 15.55 -1.96 9.06
N LEU A 92 14.94 -3.11 8.78
CA LEU A 92 15.57 -4.41 9.00
C LEU A 92 16.88 -4.56 8.23
N LEU A 93 16.94 -4.04 6.99
CA LEU A 93 18.15 -4.04 6.19
C LEU A 93 19.28 -3.18 6.81
N TYR A 94 18.97 -2.14 7.56
CA TYR A 94 19.99 -1.41 8.31
C TYR A 94 20.66 -2.31 9.37
N PHE A 95 19.88 -3.16 10.06
CA PHE A 95 20.41 -4.07 11.09
C PHE A 95 21.02 -5.35 10.51
N ASP A 96 20.58 -5.81 9.35
CA ASP A 96 21.10 -6.99 8.63
C ASP A 96 21.50 -6.62 7.20
N SER A 97 22.51 -5.72 7.11
CA SER A 97 22.90 -5.06 5.85
C SER A 97 23.44 -6.01 4.78
N SER A 98 23.89 -7.20 5.15
CA SER A 98 24.40 -8.22 4.22
C SER A 98 23.31 -9.11 3.62
N ASN A 99 22.06 -8.99 4.04
CA ASN A 99 20.96 -9.83 3.61
C ASN A 99 20.47 -9.46 2.19
N ILE A 100 20.97 -10.19 1.20
CA ILE A 100 20.64 -9.98 -0.22
C ILE A 100 19.13 -10.20 -0.49
N LYS A 101 18.49 -11.16 0.20
CA LYS A 101 17.06 -11.41 0.01
C LYS A 101 16.21 -10.24 0.49
N LEU A 102 16.54 -9.70 1.65
CA LEU A 102 15.89 -8.51 2.20
C LEU A 102 16.12 -7.29 1.29
N ARG A 103 17.36 -7.10 0.82
CA ARG A 103 17.69 -6.06 -0.14
C ARG A 103 16.89 -6.20 -1.44
N ASN A 104 16.78 -7.43 -1.99
CA ASN A 104 16.01 -7.73 -3.19
C ASN A 104 14.49 -7.58 -2.99
N SER A 105 14.00 -7.59 -1.75
CA SER A 105 12.59 -7.31 -1.45
C SER A 105 12.23 -5.82 -1.47
N ILE A 106 13.22 -4.93 -1.37
CA ILE A 106 13.03 -3.48 -1.43
C ILE A 106 13.29 -2.94 -2.84
N TRP A 107 14.35 -3.44 -3.49
CA TRP A 107 14.76 -3.04 -4.84
C TRP A 107 14.86 -4.25 -5.77
N GLU A 108 14.63 -4.04 -7.04
CA GLU A 108 15.07 -4.99 -8.07
C GLU A 108 16.60 -4.91 -8.16
N LEU A 109 17.25 -6.05 -8.08
CA LEU A 109 18.70 -6.15 -8.19
C LEU A 109 19.07 -6.80 -9.53
N ASP A 110 20.22 -6.38 -10.08
CA ASP A 110 20.83 -7.10 -11.20
C ASP A 110 21.25 -8.51 -10.77
N ASP A 111 20.86 -9.52 -11.55
CA ASP A 111 21.08 -10.92 -11.22
C ASP A 111 22.57 -11.32 -11.15
N ARG A 112 23.47 -10.52 -11.72
CA ARG A 112 24.91 -10.82 -11.79
C ARG A 112 25.74 -10.01 -10.80
N THR A 113 25.42 -8.71 -10.69
CA THR A 113 26.22 -7.77 -9.89
C THR A 113 25.60 -7.48 -8.53
N ASN A 114 24.33 -7.80 -8.32
CA ASN A 114 23.51 -7.37 -7.18
C ASN A 114 23.40 -5.83 -7.02
N ASP A 115 23.66 -5.10 -8.10
CA ASP A 115 23.45 -3.66 -8.10
C ASP A 115 21.96 -3.34 -8.12
N ILE A 116 21.58 -2.23 -7.47
CA ILE A 116 20.20 -1.76 -7.45
C ILE A 116 19.83 -1.23 -8.84
N ILE A 117 18.76 -1.77 -9.42
CA ILE A 117 18.16 -1.28 -10.65
C ILE A 117 17.13 -0.20 -10.31
N GLU A 118 16.12 -0.56 -9.52
CA GLU A 118 15.05 0.36 -9.14
C GLU A 118 14.24 -0.19 -7.94
N PRO A 119 13.45 0.64 -7.25
CA PRO A 119 12.54 0.17 -6.20
C PRO A 119 11.50 -0.83 -6.71
N ARG A 120 11.02 -1.71 -5.83
CA ARG A 120 9.89 -2.62 -6.14
C ARG A 120 8.53 -2.00 -5.88
N LEU A 121 8.47 -0.97 -5.06
CA LEU A 121 7.24 -0.20 -4.80
C LEU A 121 7.44 1.23 -5.26
N PHE A 122 6.53 1.69 -6.10
CA PHE A 122 6.45 3.07 -6.59
C PHE A 122 5.15 3.70 -6.14
N THR A 123 5.20 4.91 -5.61
CA THR A 123 4.01 5.71 -5.41
C THR A 123 3.92 6.80 -6.48
N LYS A 124 2.75 6.88 -7.13
CA LYS A 124 2.38 7.95 -8.07
C LYS A 124 1.25 8.81 -7.49
N VAL A 125 0.95 8.62 -6.21
CA VAL A 125 -0.07 9.41 -5.52
C VAL A 125 0.17 10.89 -5.78
N PHE A 126 -0.90 11.63 -6.08
CA PHE A 126 -0.83 13.04 -6.44
C PHE A 126 -0.47 13.92 -5.23
N SER A 127 0.75 13.75 -4.76
CA SER A 127 1.40 14.59 -3.77
C SER A 127 2.89 14.47 -4.02
N ASN A 128 3.49 15.49 -4.59
CA ASN A 128 4.93 15.50 -4.81
C ASN A 128 5.70 15.26 -3.50
N GLN A 129 5.22 15.83 -2.40
CA GLN A 129 5.83 15.66 -1.08
C GLN A 129 5.76 14.19 -0.61
N ASP A 130 4.63 13.50 -0.80
CA ASP A 130 4.48 12.10 -0.42
C ASP A 130 5.46 11.20 -1.16
N GLN A 131 5.62 11.41 -2.47
CA GLN A 131 6.60 10.70 -3.29
C GLN A 131 8.04 10.97 -2.86
N GLU A 132 8.38 12.23 -2.55
CA GLU A 132 9.70 12.63 -2.11
C GLU A 132 10.06 12.01 -0.76
N TYR A 133 9.15 12.06 0.23
CA TYR A 133 9.35 11.46 1.53
C TYR A 133 9.54 9.94 1.47
N PHE A 134 8.76 9.25 0.62
CA PHE A 134 8.94 7.83 0.41
C PHE A 134 10.29 7.52 -0.21
N LYS A 135 10.70 8.25 -1.27
CA LYS A 135 12.01 8.09 -1.92
C LYS A 135 13.16 8.34 -0.95
N GLU A 136 13.07 9.39 -0.12
CA GLU A 136 14.07 9.71 0.89
C GLU A 136 14.33 8.52 1.81
N VAL A 137 13.27 7.93 2.36
CA VAL A 137 13.37 6.84 3.33
C VAL A 137 13.90 5.55 2.72
N ILE A 138 13.50 5.24 1.47
CA ILE A 138 14.00 4.04 0.78
C ILE A 138 15.36 4.25 0.12
N ASP A 139 15.92 5.47 0.11
CA ASP A 139 17.26 5.69 -0.40
C ASP A 139 18.30 4.85 0.36
N LEU A 140 19.24 4.25 -0.37
CA LEU A 140 20.27 3.41 0.25
C LEU A 140 21.14 4.19 1.23
N ASN A 141 21.34 5.48 0.98
CA ASN A 141 22.14 6.39 1.79
C ASN A 141 21.34 7.05 2.94
N PHE A 142 20.10 6.62 3.19
CA PHE A 142 19.32 7.13 4.32
C PHE A 142 20.07 6.93 5.63
N ASP A 143 20.33 8.03 6.35
CA ASP A 143 21.16 8.03 7.55
C ASP A 143 20.32 7.67 8.80
N PHE A 144 20.33 6.39 9.17
CA PHE A 144 19.67 5.90 10.38
C PHE A 144 20.35 6.36 11.67
N GLU A 145 21.65 6.67 11.65
CA GLU A 145 22.37 7.15 12.84
C GLU A 145 22.02 8.60 13.17
N ALA A 146 21.70 9.40 12.16
CA ALA A 146 21.20 10.76 12.34
C ALA A 146 19.71 10.81 12.69
N LEU A 147 18.99 9.68 12.68
CA LEU A 147 17.55 9.62 12.91
C LEU A 147 17.25 9.96 14.38
N LYS A 148 16.48 11.04 14.59
CA LYS A 148 16.04 11.52 15.90
C LYS A 148 14.56 11.30 16.09
N GLU A 149 14.11 11.32 17.34
CA GLU A 149 12.69 11.29 17.66
C GLU A 149 11.94 12.39 16.87
N PRO A 150 10.98 12.01 16.01
CA PRO A 150 10.31 12.94 15.15
C PRO A 150 9.34 13.81 15.95
N ASN A 151 9.28 15.09 15.61
CA ASN A 151 8.28 16.00 16.17
C ASN A 151 6.88 15.74 15.53
N VAL A 152 5.86 16.41 16.09
CA VAL A 152 4.46 16.22 15.65
C VAL A 152 4.27 16.54 14.16
N ASN A 153 5.01 17.51 13.62
CA ASN A 153 4.87 17.96 12.23
C ASN A 153 5.70 17.14 11.22
N CYS A 154 6.45 16.15 11.68
CA CYS A 154 7.21 15.28 10.81
C CYS A 154 6.27 14.42 9.95
N ASN A 155 6.68 14.06 8.73
CA ASN A 155 5.90 13.18 7.86
C ASN A 155 5.78 11.75 8.43
N LEU A 156 4.75 11.02 8.01
CA LEU A 156 4.46 9.67 8.53
C LEU A 156 5.53 8.65 8.17
N TYR A 157 6.22 8.81 7.04
CA TYR A 157 7.29 7.89 6.63
C TYR A 157 8.44 7.90 7.65
N ILE A 158 8.92 9.08 8.01
CA ILE A 158 10.00 9.24 9.01
C ILE A 158 9.52 8.81 10.41
N LYS A 159 8.27 9.15 10.80
CA LYS A 159 7.71 8.69 12.09
C LYS A 159 7.69 7.18 12.20
N ASN A 160 7.24 6.50 11.16
CA ASN A 160 7.11 5.05 11.16
C ASN A 160 8.46 4.34 11.02
N VAL A 161 9.39 4.91 10.26
CA VAL A 161 10.78 4.41 10.23
C VAL A 161 11.45 4.54 11.60
N TYR A 162 11.29 5.67 12.27
CA TYR A 162 11.81 5.85 13.64
C TYR A 162 11.18 4.85 14.63
N LEU A 163 9.86 4.64 14.51
CA LEU A 163 9.16 3.65 15.32
C LEU A 163 9.73 2.24 15.09
N PHE A 164 9.84 1.78 13.86
CA PHE A 164 10.40 0.47 13.55
C PHE A 164 11.87 0.36 13.98
N TYR A 165 12.66 1.39 13.75
CA TYR A 165 14.05 1.44 14.20
C TYR A 165 14.16 1.24 15.72
N THR A 166 13.35 1.94 16.50
CA THR A 166 13.34 1.82 17.96
C THR A 166 12.82 0.46 18.43
N GLU A 167 11.82 -0.11 17.74
CA GLU A 167 11.26 -1.42 18.06
C GLU A 167 12.22 -2.58 17.73
N ILE A 168 12.93 -2.51 16.60
CA ILE A 168 13.93 -3.52 16.24
C ILE A 168 15.18 -3.42 17.14
N LYS A 169 15.59 -2.20 17.50
CA LYS A 169 16.72 -1.99 18.41
C LYS A 169 16.51 -2.61 19.80
N LYS A 170 15.28 -2.90 20.20
CA LYS A 170 14.97 -3.62 21.45
C LYS A 170 15.26 -5.12 21.37
N ILE A 171 15.46 -5.67 20.19
CA ILE A 171 15.85 -7.08 20.01
C ILE A 171 17.28 -7.25 20.50
N ARG A 172 17.54 -8.31 21.28
CA ARG A 172 18.73 -8.44 22.13
C ARG A 172 20.06 -8.56 21.40
N ASN A 173 20.06 -9.20 20.22
CA ASN A 173 21.31 -9.48 19.51
C ASN A 173 21.08 -9.68 17.99
N ASN A 174 22.18 -9.61 17.23
CA ASN A 174 22.13 -9.71 15.76
C ASN A 174 21.58 -11.06 15.27
N ILE A 175 21.85 -12.17 15.95
CA ILE A 175 21.34 -13.49 15.56
C ILE A 175 19.81 -13.53 15.66
N GLU A 176 19.26 -12.97 16.73
CA GLU A 176 17.82 -12.87 16.91
C GLU A 176 17.17 -11.96 15.85
N ILE A 177 17.86 -10.88 15.47
CA ILE A 177 17.41 -10.00 14.37
C ILE A 177 17.40 -10.77 13.04
N GLN A 178 18.44 -11.51 12.72
CA GLN A 178 18.51 -12.33 11.49
C GLN A 178 17.40 -13.37 11.45
N ASN A 179 17.15 -14.08 12.55
CA ASN A 179 16.05 -15.04 12.64
C ASN A 179 14.68 -14.36 12.48
N PHE A 180 14.51 -13.17 13.02
CA PHE A 180 13.28 -12.39 12.84
C PHE A 180 13.12 -11.90 11.39
N VAL A 181 14.20 -11.48 10.73
CA VAL A 181 14.20 -11.17 9.30
C VAL A 181 13.77 -12.37 8.47
N ASP A 182 14.34 -13.55 8.73
CA ASP A 182 13.98 -14.79 8.04
C ASP A 182 12.51 -15.16 8.29
N TYR A 183 12.02 -14.98 9.52
CA TYR A 183 10.61 -15.18 9.83
C TYR A 183 9.72 -14.26 8.97
N ILE A 184 10.03 -12.97 8.90
CA ILE A 184 9.26 -12.02 8.07
C ILE A 184 9.33 -12.40 6.60
N LEU A 185 10.49 -12.73 6.07
CA LEU A 185 10.66 -13.05 4.65
C LEU A 185 9.96 -14.34 4.23
N TYR A 186 9.99 -15.38 5.07
CA TYR A 186 9.60 -16.73 4.67
C TYR A 186 8.35 -17.28 5.36
N LYS A 187 7.93 -16.68 6.48
CA LYS A 187 6.77 -17.11 7.28
C LYS A 187 5.63 -16.08 7.29
N ALA A 188 5.92 -14.79 7.23
CA ALA A 188 4.87 -13.80 7.01
C ALA A 188 4.40 -13.83 5.55
N SER A 189 3.08 -13.75 5.35
CA SER A 189 2.46 -13.98 4.04
C SER A 189 1.32 -13.02 3.74
N LEU A 190 1.12 -12.76 2.47
CA LEU A 190 -0.03 -12.04 1.91
C LEU A 190 -0.78 -12.94 0.92
N LEU A 191 -2.03 -12.61 0.65
CA LEU A 191 -2.80 -13.20 -0.43
C LEU A 191 -2.96 -12.16 -1.56
N PRO A 192 -2.08 -12.16 -2.57
CA PRO A 192 -2.28 -11.34 -3.75
C PRO A 192 -3.45 -11.88 -4.59
N ILE A 193 -4.45 -11.05 -4.81
CA ILE A 193 -5.57 -11.31 -5.70
C ILE A 193 -5.29 -10.52 -6.97
N GLN A 194 -4.83 -11.24 -7.99
CA GLN A 194 -4.41 -10.64 -9.24
C GLN A 194 -5.49 -10.76 -10.30
N THR A 195 -5.79 -9.64 -10.96
CA THR A 195 -6.64 -9.62 -12.16
C THR A 195 -5.82 -9.33 -13.40
N GLU A 196 -6.23 -9.91 -14.50
CA GLU A 196 -5.60 -9.67 -15.78
C GLU A 196 -6.57 -8.98 -16.75
N GLY A 197 -6.06 -8.04 -17.53
CA GLY A 197 -6.80 -7.32 -18.56
C GLY A 197 -5.99 -7.18 -19.85
N THR A 198 -6.69 -7.05 -20.97
CA THR A 198 -6.05 -6.79 -22.27
C THR A 198 -5.34 -5.44 -22.30
N ASN A 199 -5.79 -4.51 -21.48
CA ASN A 199 -5.19 -3.21 -21.25
C ASN A 199 -5.36 -2.83 -19.76
N LYS A 200 -4.70 -1.75 -19.34
CA LYS A 200 -4.68 -1.26 -17.96
C LYS A 200 -6.07 -0.96 -17.41
N GLU A 201 -6.93 -0.34 -18.21
CA GLU A 201 -8.30 0.01 -17.82
C GLU A 201 -9.13 -1.24 -17.51
N SER A 202 -9.10 -2.23 -18.41
CA SER A 202 -9.83 -3.49 -18.23
C SER A 202 -9.34 -4.29 -17.02
N ALA A 203 -8.03 -4.31 -16.76
CA ALA A 203 -7.45 -4.96 -15.59
C ALA A 203 -7.93 -4.27 -14.29
N ARG A 204 -7.88 -2.94 -14.27
CA ARG A 204 -8.32 -2.11 -13.14
C ARG A 204 -9.79 -2.27 -12.84
N GLU A 205 -10.66 -2.23 -13.85
CA GLU A 205 -12.10 -2.42 -13.65
C GLU A 205 -12.43 -3.78 -13.02
N LYS A 206 -11.77 -4.85 -13.47
CA LYS A 206 -11.94 -6.18 -12.88
C LYS A 206 -11.48 -6.20 -11.43
N ALA A 207 -10.33 -5.60 -11.14
CA ALA A 207 -9.78 -5.54 -9.78
C ALA A 207 -10.71 -4.75 -8.84
N LEU A 208 -11.26 -3.62 -9.28
CA LEU A 208 -12.22 -2.83 -8.50
C LEU A 208 -13.48 -3.63 -8.18
N ARG A 209 -14.04 -4.40 -9.13
CA ARG A 209 -15.21 -5.25 -8.87
C ARG A 209 -14.93 -6.34 -7.84
N ILE A 210 -13.74 -6.97 -7.92
CA ILE A 210 -13.34 -7.99 -6.94
C ILE A 210 -13.20 -7.37 -5.57
N PHE A 211 -12.54 -6.22 -5.52
CA PHE A 211 -12.35 -5.48 -4.30
C PHE A 211 -13.69 -5.10 -3.63
N GLU A 212 -14.67 -4.57 -4.38
CA GLU A 212 -16.04 -4.32 -3.89
C GLU A 212 -16.66 -5.59 -3.28
N THR A 213 -16.51 -6.73 -3.97
CA THR A 213 -17.10 -8.01 -3.52
C THR A 213 -16.46 -8.56 -2.25
N ILE A 214 -15.15 -8.39 -2.08
CA ILE A 214 -14.41 -8.88 -0.90
C ILE A 214 -14.73 -8.02 0.32
N ASN A 215 -14.86 -6.70 0.14
CA ASN A 215 -15.11 -5.76 1.22
C ASN A 215 -16.56 -5.71 1.70
N ASP A 216 -17.54 -6.14 0.91
CA ASP A 216 -18.94 -6.28 1.35
C ASP A 216 -19.12 -7.18 2.60
N ARG A 217 -18.08 -7.95 2.97
CA ARG A 217 -18.07 -8.85 4.13
C ARG A 217 -17.20 -8.38 5.31
N GLY A 218 -16.58 -7.19 5.21
CA GLY A 218 -15.65 -6.65 6.22
C GLY A 218 -15.85 -5.15 6.48
N LYS A 219 -14.91 -4.50 7.18
CA LYS A 219 -14.89 -3.04 7.30
C LYS A 219 -14.81 -2.43 5.90
N SER A 220 -15.88 -1.73 5.50
CA SER A 220 -15.95 -1.05 4.21
C SER A 220 -14.80 -0.06 4.09
N LEU A 221 -14.08 -0.10 2.95
CA LEU A 221 -13.39 1.09 2.48
C LEU A 221 -14.39 2.25 2.40
N ASN A 222 -13.84 3.43 2.50
CA ASN A 222 -14.66 4.61 2.25
C ASN A 222 -15.19 4.51 0.82
N ASP A 223 -16.51 4.63 0.66
CA ASP A 223 -17.16 4.64 -0.66
C ASP A 223 -16.47 5.64 -1.61
N SER A 224 -15.90 6.70 -1.04
CA SER A 224 -15.13 7.73 -1.75
C SER A 224 -13.91 7.18 -2.51
N ASP A 225 -13.17 6.22 -1.97
CA ASP A 225 -11.99 5.66 -2.66
C ASP A 225 -12.40 4.87 -3.92
N ILE A 226 -13.51 4.13 -3.83
CA ILE A 226 -14.09 3.41 -4.97
C ILE A 226 -14.60 4.40 -6.03
N PHE A 227 -15.31 5.43 -5.60
CA PHE A 227 -15.80 6.49 -6.51
C PHE A 227 -14.64 7.23 -7.16
N LYS A 228 -13.61 7.58 -6.40
CA LYS A 228 -12.40 8.23 -6.92
C LYS A 228 -11.79 7.41 -8.06
N ALA A 229 -11.58 6.12 -7.85
CA ALA A 229 -11.00 5.23 -8.85
C ALA A 229 -11.87 5.12 -10.11
N LYS A 230 -13.21 4.96 -9.95
CA LYS A 230 -14.15 4.90 -11.08
C LYS A 230 -14.23 6.19 -11.87
N LEU A 231 -14.28 7.33 -11.18
CA LEU A 231 -14.32 8.66 -11.81
C LEU A 231 -12.98 8.99 -12.49
N TYR A 232 -11.86 8.63 -11.87
CA TYR A 232 -10.54 8.77 -12.47
C TYR A 232 -10.44 8.02 -13.80
N ASN A 233 -10.92 6.76 -13.86
CA ASN A 233 -10.95 6.00 -15.11
C ASN A 233 -11.75 6.72 -16.21
N LYS A 234 -12.92 7.30 -15.87
CA LYS A 234 -13.71 8.08 -16.82
C LYS A 234 -12.98 9.34 -17.29
N ALA A 235 -12.30 10.03 -16.35
CA ALA A 235 -11.53 11.23 -16.64
C ALA A 235 -10.32 10.90 -17.54
N LEU A 236 -9.65 9.77 -17.33
CA LEU A 236 -8.55 9.30 -18.14
C LEU A 236 -8.98 9.08 -19.62
N ASN A 237 -10.16 8.47 -19.83
CA ASN A 237 -10.70 8.22 -21.17
C ASN A 237 -10.94 9.50 -21.97
N ILE A 238 -11.20 10.60 -21.31
CA ILE A 238 -11.39 11.94 -21.94
C ILE A 238 -10.18 12.84 -21.76
N LYS A 239 -9.02 12.30 -21.33
CA LYS A 239 -7.75 13.01 -21.09
C LYS A 239 -7.89 14.20 -20.10
N LYS A 240 -8.68 14.02 -19.06
CA LYS A 240 -8.91 14.99 -17.98
C LYS A 240 -8.55 14.45 -16.59
N ASP A 241 -7.72 13.44 -16.54
CA ASP A 241 -7.26 12.76 -15.32
C ASP A 241 -6.57 13.73 -14.35
N GLN A 242 -5.68 14.60 -14.84
CA GLN A 242 -4.98 15.59 -14.02
C GLN A 242 -5.95 16.65 -13.45
N ASP A 243 -6.88 17.17 -14.27
CA ASP A 243 -7.90 18.10 -13.82
C ASP A 243 -8.82 17.46 -12.76
N PHE A 244 -9.18 16.19 -12.96
CA PHE A 244 -9.97 15.43 -12.00
C PHE A 244 -9.26 15.29 -10.65
N ILE A 245 -7.97 14.91 -10.63
CA ILE A 245 -7.20 14.75 -9.40
C ILE A 245 -7.13 16.09 -8.64
N LEU A 246 -6.79 17.19 -9.33
CA LEU A 246 -6.75 18.52 -8.71
C LEU A 246 -8.09 18.91 -8.06
N ARG A 247 -9.21 18.67 -8.75
CA ARG A 247 -10.55 18.96 -8.20
C ARG A 247 -10.89 18.09 -7.01
N TRP A 248 -10.51 16.80 -7.07
CA TRP A 248 -10.73 15.88 -5.96
C TRP A 248 -9.96 16.30 -4.72
N ASP A 249 -8.68 16.65 -4.87
CA ASP A 249 -7.85 17.08 -3.75
C ASP A 249 -8.34 18.42 -3.16
N ASN A 250 -8.76 19.35 -3.99
CA ASN A 250 -9.37 20.59 -3.53
C ASN A 250 -10.66 20.31 -2.73
N LEU A 251 -11.55 19.47 -3.25
CA LEU A 251 -12.77 19.06 -2.54
C LEU A 251 -12.44 18.40 -1.20
N ASN A 252 -11.45 17.49 -1.16
CA ASN A 252 -11.04 16.84 0.06
C ASN A 252 -10.49 17.84 1.10
N ASN A 253 -9.70 18.83 0.66
CA ASN A 253 -9.17 19.88 1.53
C ASN A 253 -10.31 20.78 2.08
N GLU A 254 -11.26 21.17 1.25
CA GLU A 254 -12.46 21.92 1.68
C GLU A 254 -13.27 21.12 2.70
N CYS A 255 -13.45 19.81 2.50
CA CYS A 255 -14.11 18.94 3.47
C CYS A 255 -13.37 18.91 4.83
N ILE A 256 -12.05 18.82 4.81
CA ILE A 256 -11.22 18.83 6.04
C ILE A 256 -11.38 20.16 6.79
N GLU A 257 -11.38 21.29 6.09
CA GLU A 257 -11.56 22.61 6.70
C GLU A 257 -12.88 22.73 7.46
N ILE A 258 -13.97 22.15 6.93
CA ILE A 258 -15.29 22.15 7.56
C ILE A 258 -15.54 20.94 8.47
N LYS A 259 -14.52 20.11 8.72
CA LYS A 259 -14.57 18.89 9.55
C LYS A 259 -15.59 17.85 9.07
N LEU A 260 -15.76 17.72 7.77
CA LEU A 260 -16.53 16.66 7.13
C LEU A 260 -15.59 15.68 6.41
N PHE A 261 -16.04 14.47 6.23
CA PHE A 261 -15.40 13.51 5.32
C PHE A 261 -16.05 13.59 3.95
N ILE A 262 -15.27 13.33 2.91
CA ILE A 262 -15.79 13.32 1.52
C ILE A 262 -16.91 12.28 1.34
N ASP A 263 -16.89 11.18 2.12
CA ASP A 263 -17.95 10.18 2.18
C ASP A 263 -19.28 10.75 2.66
N ASP A 264 -19.26 11.70 3.59
CA ASP A 264 -20.47 12.37 4.08
C ASP A 264 -21.09 13.23 2.98
N ILE A 265 -20.25 13.89 2.19
CA ILE A 265 -20.71 14.66 1.02
C ILE A 265 -21.37 13.74 -0.01
N PHE A 266 -20.78 12.57 -0.31
CA PHE A 266 -21.39 11.61 -1.22
C PHE A 266 -22.72 11.06 -0.71
N LYS A 267 -22.86 10.77 0.59
CA LYS A 267 -24.11 10.35 1.19
C LYS A 267 -25.19 11.44 1.05
N LEU A 268 -24.85 12.68 1.41
CA LEU A 268 -25.76 13.83 1.28
C LEU A 268 -26.21 14.03 -0.18
N TYR A 269 -25.26 13.99 -1.12
CA TYR A 269 -25.54 14.11 -2.54
C TYR A 269 -26.44 13.00 -3.06
N THR A 270 -26.21 11.76 -2.62
CA THR A 270 -27.07 10.61 -2.96
C THR A 270 -28.51 10.82 -2.46
N HIS A 271 -28.69 11.37 -1.25
CA HIS A 271 -30.01 11.66 -0.72
C HIS A 271 -30.73 12.75 -1.54
N ILE A 272 -30.00 13.80 -1.95
CA ILE A 272 -30.54 14.87 -2.80
C ILE A 272 -31.03 14.31 -4.14
N ILE A 273 -30.17 13.54 -4.86
CA ILE A 273 -30.53 12.94 -6.15
C ILE A 273 -31.72 11.99 -6.02
N ARG A 274 -31.77 11.19 -4.97
CA ARG A 274 -32.93 10.31 -4.72
C ARG A 274 -34.20 11.10 -4.50
N GLY A 275 -34.13 12.18 -3.73
CA GLY A 275 -35.27 13.09 -3.50
C GLY A 275 -35.76 13.73 -4.78
N GLU A 276 -34.86 14.26 -5.61
CA GLU A 276 -35.18 14.87 -6.92
C GLU A 276 -35.82 13.86 -7.90
N ASN A 277 -35.41 12.59 -7.86
CA ASN A 277 -35.94 11.53 -8.72
C ASN A 277 -37.12 10.75 -8.10
N GLY A 278 -37.64 11.17 -6.93
CA GLY A 278 -38.77 10.53 -6.27
C GLY A 278 -38.48 9.10 -5.77
N ILE A 279 -37.21 8.72 -5.63
CA ILE A 279 -36.79 7.38 -5.17
C ILE A 279 -36.90 7.34 -3.65
N LYS A 280 -37.85 6.58 -3.12
CA LYS A 280 -37.96 6.34 -1.68
C LYS A 280 -36.75 5.56 -1.17
N SER A 281 -36.23 5.92 0.02
CA SER A 281 -35.25 5.09 0.72
C SER A 281 -35.82 3.69 0.95
N PRO A 282 -35.03 2.60 0.80
CA PRO A 282 -35.44 1.33 1.35
C PRO A 282 -35.68 1.53 2.84
N GLU A 283 -36.85 1.08 3.33
CA GLU A 283 -37.12 1.08 4.77
C GLU A 283 -36.00 0.27 5.45
N SER A 284 -35.41 0.90 6.48
CA SER A 284 -34.34 0.32 7.30
C SER A 284 -34.85 -0.87 8.14
#